data_0436bd971e783ac682bb84ca22d7e1ff
#
_entry.id   0436bd971e783ac682bb84ca22d7e1ff
#
_cell.length_a   1.000
_cell.length_b   1.000
_cell.length_c   1.000
_cell.angle_alpha   90.00
_cell.angle_beta   90.00
_cell.angle_gamma   90.00
#
_symmetry.space_group_name_H-M   'P 1'
#
loop_
_entity.id
_entity.type
_entity.pdbx_description
1 polymer ?
#
loop_
_entity_poly.entity_id
_entity_poly.type
_entity_poly.pdbx_seq_one_letter_code
_entity_poly.pdbx_strand_id
1 'polypeptide(L)'
;MVVGKMFYRFWLPTLLLCFATLPASAQSFRVQCPASTITHPVAANNNSEPAYAGPTYTGTAGFPAAPARVNGAIKCQQISGGDGFSTMGDGTQTYMFSFGPLSGLADIANGLPGTEFPRVFNSVYSGSTPLQPGDPATTGSGFSYNGAVGLVPDLDNGGVIDGHVDPRPIEDVGVMNGNIPAPLMAIDEDDEFFLTLTNVGMIMRPDLFEQHTVHFHGYPNASAFYDGVPDASVAINIGGSFTYYYLAPDAGTYFWHCHITPPEHLQMGMVGQLYVRPRQNRVPVGQSLYTYLGYQQNDLRTACNSATDILCSNPLPAGGSTVNTATRAATGKYAYNDGDGSTYYDVEYPIQIHGFDPSFHFVGMTFNPEQFTDMKDKYFLLNGRSYPDTVTPGPLETQSTDGANHFAQPLPSIINIPAGKKALLRISDLDVTEYQTLASLGIPMKVIAINAKLLRDQAGNNLAYNTNSITLAGGESLDVILDATDTTKYPSGSVFYLYTPNLDHLSNDAENFGGLMTEVRIN
;
A
#
# COMPACT_ATOMS: atom_id res chain seq x y z
N MET A 1 39.78 2.36 -70.39
CA MET A 1 39.83 3.72 -70.17
C MET A 1 38.78 4.11 -69.13
N VAL A 2 39.15 4.47 -67.94
CA VAL A 2 38.33 4.97 -66.80
C VAL A 2 37.18 4.02 -66.32
N VAL A 3 37.55 2.99 -65.57
CA VAL A 3 36.67 2.40 -64.54
C VAL A 3 37.58 2.00 -63.38
N GLY A 4 37.47 2.71 -62.29
CA GLY A 4 38.25 2.36 -61.11
C GLY A 4 38.43 3.53 -60.18
N LYS A 5 37.40 3.86 -59.37
CA LYS A 5 37.51 4.60 -58.08
C LYS A 5 36.10 4.89 -57.54
N MET A 6 35.35 3.85 -57.15
CA MET A 6 34.11 4.14 -56.50
C MET A 6 33.66 3.00 -55.56
N PHE A 7 34.59 2.47 -54.73
CA PHE A 7 34.21 1.37 -53.79
C PHE A 7 34.74 1.51 -52.39
N TYR A 8 35.27 2.68 -51.98
CA TYR A 8 35.85 2.80 -50.64
C TYR A 8 35.18 3.81 -49.70
N ARG A 9 33.97 4.30 -50.02
CA ARG A 9 33.33 5.33 -49.18
C ARG A 9 32.03 4.89 -48.49
N PHE A 10 31.61 3.64 -48.60
CA PHE A 10 30.36 3.20 -48.00
C PHE A 10 30.50 2.27 -46.76
N TRP A 11 31.69 1.84 -46.41
CA TRP A 11 31.88 0.90 -45.31
C TRP A 11 32.17 1.56 -43.94
N LEU A 12 32.61 2.77 -43.89
CA LEU A 12 32.89 3.44 -42.59
C LEU A 12 31.66 3.88 -41.82
N PRO A 13 30.57 4.40 -42.43
CA PRO A 13 29.38 4.76 -41.67
C PRO A 13 28.57 3.55 -41.21
N THR A 14 28.61 2.42 -41.91
CA THR A 14 27.88 1.22 -41.53
C THR A 14 28.51 0.50 -40.34
N LEU A 15 29.82 0.56 -40.19
CA LEU A 15 30.52 0.00 -39.02
C LEU A 15 30.33 0.87 -37.77
N LEU A 16 30.16 2.17 -37.91
CA LEU A 16 29.89 3.07 -36.77
C LEU A 16 28.42 2.93 -36.28
N LEU A 17 27.48 2.57 -37.15
CA LEU A 17 26.08 2.31 -36.72
C LEU A 17 25.92 0.99 -35.98
N CYS A 18 26.75 -0.02 -36.22
CA CYS A 18 26.71 -1.29 -35.51
C CYS A 18 27.27 -1.22 -34.07
N PHE A 19 28.01 -0.21 -33.71
CA PHE A 19 28.49 0.00 -32.34
C PHE A 19 27.62 0.95 -31.52
N ALA A 20 26.57 1.53 -32.10
CA ALA A 20 25.69 2.47 -31.39
C ALA A 20 24.40 1.79 -30.88
N THR A 21 24.19 0.50 -31.08
CA THR A 21 23.13 -0.24 -30.43
C THR A 21 23.65 -0.87 -29.14
N LEU A 22 24.10 -0.05 -28.20
CA LEU A 22 23.97 -0.44 -26.80
C LEU A 22 22.46 -0.60 -26.58
N PRO A 23 22.01 -1.75 -26.10
CA PRO A 23 20.60 -1.88 -25.73
C PRO A 23 20.34 -0.77 -24.71
N ALA A 24 19.56 0.22 -25.10
CA ALA A 24 18.94 1.12 -24.15
C ALA A 24 17.94 0.26 -23.37
N SER A 25 18.42 -0.42 -22.34
CA SER A 25 17.55 -1.08 -21.40
C SER A 25 16.74 0.02 -20.74
N ALA A 26 15.47 0.13 -21.10
CA ALA A 26 14.53 0.99 -20.43
C ALA A 26 14.44 0.48 -18.98
N GLN A 27 15.09 1.19 -18.06
CA GLN A 27 15.20 0.78 -16.66
C GLN A 27 13.84 0.56 -15.98
N SER A 28 12.79 1.24 -16.48
CA SER A 28 11.43 1.14 -15.95
C SER A 28 10.77 -0.23 -16.07
N PHE A 29 11.27 -1.12 -16.93
CA PHE A 29 10.76 -2.49 -17.12
C PHE A 29 11.53 -3.54 -16.31
N ARG A 30 12.24 -3.14 -15.29
CA ARG A 30 12.97 -4.03 -14.38
C ARG A 30 12.54 -3.80 -12.96
N VAL A 31 12.75 -4.81 -12.12
CA VAL A 31 12.70 -4.64 -10.67
C VAL A 31 13.79 -3.65 -10.28
N GLN A 32 13.42 -2.59 -9.56
CA GLN A 32 14.33 -1.51 -9.22
C GLN A 32 14.17 -1.11 -7.76
N CYS A 33 15.29 -1.12 -7.07
CA CYS A 33 15.43 -0.53 -5.75
C CYS A 33 16.80 0.14 -5.64
N PRO A 34 16.94 1.39 -6.13
CA PRO A 34 18.22 2.05 -6.13
C PRO A 34 18.68 2.42 -4.71
N ALA A 35 19.97 2.23 -4.44
CA ALA A 35 20.53 2.66 -3.15
C ALA A 35 20.60 4.18 -2.99
N SER A 36 20.58 4.93 -4.12
CA SER A 36 20.60 6.40 -4.13
C SER A 36 19.95 6.95 -5.39
N THR A 37 19.43 8.17 -5.30
CA THR A 37 18.81 8.93 -6.39
C THR A 37 19.37 10.37 -6.42
N ILE A 38 18.85 11.20 -7.32
CA ILE A 38 19.21 12.62 -7.37
C ILE A 38 18.72 13.35 -6.11
N THR A 39 17.55 13.00 -5.60
CA THR A 39 16.96 13.61 -4.39
C THR A 39 17.47 12.99 -3.11
N HIS A 40 17.91 11.73 -3.15
CA HIS A 40 18.48 10.98 -2.02
C HIS A 40 19.89 10.45 -2.38
N PRO A 41 20.90 11.34 -2.52
CA PRO A 41 22.17 10.99 -3.16
C PRO A 41 23.12 10.15 -2.29
N VAL A 42 22.88 10.07 -0.97
CA VAL A 42 23.76 9.37 -0.03
C VAL A 42 23.16 8.02 0.35
N ALA A 43 23.62 6.96 -0.27
CA ALA A 43 23.10 5.60 -0.09
C ALA A 43 23.02 5.15 1.39
N ALA A 44 23.99 5.54 2.21
CA ALA A 44 24.00 5.18 3.64
C ALA A 44 22.79 5.75 4.41
N ASN A 45 22.26 6.89 3.98
CA ASN A 45 21.15 7.57 4.64
C ASN A 45 19.77 7.00 4.23
N ASN A 46 19.71 6.21 3.15
CA ASN A 46 18.46 5.72 2.58
C ASN A 46 17.98 4.40 3.21
N ASN A 47 18.63 3.95 4.28
CA ASN A 47 18.28 2.70 4.97
C ASN A 47 17.63 2.91 6.34
N SER A 48 17.19 4.13 6.61
CA SER A 48 16.42 4.49 7.80
C SER A 48 15.80 5.87 7.60
N GLU A 49 14.69 6.15 8.29
CA GLU A 49 14.09 7.48 8.24
C GLU A 49 15.00 8.50 8.93
N PRO A 50 15.52 9.53 8.23
CA PRO A 50 16.31 10.58 8.84
C PRO A 50 15.41 11.52 9.66
N ALA A 51 15.99 12.25 10.62
CA ALA A 51 15.29 13.34 11.27
C ALA A 51 14.86 14.39 10.24
N TYR A 52 13.65 14.95 10.41
CA TYR A 52 13.18 16.02 9.54
C TYR A 52 14.00 17.30 9.77
N ALA A 53 14.66 17.77 8.73
CA ALA A 53 15.60 18.90 8.81
C ALA A 53 15.10 20.19 8.13
N GLY A 54 13.89 20.19 7.59
CA GLY A 54 13.29 21.31 6.85
C GLY A 54 13.40 21.15 5.34
N PRO A 55 13.26 22.22 4.53
CA PRO A 55 13.18 22.16 3.08
C PRO A 55 14.39 21.46 2.46
N THR A 56 14.14 20.64 1.44
CA THR A 56 15.20 19.90 0.72
C THR A 56 15.63 20.60 -0.56
N TYR A 57 14.81 21.48 -1.13
CA TYR A 57 15.12 22.19 -2.36
C TYR A 57 15.44 23.66 -2.12
N THR A 58 16.45 24.14 -2.86
CA THR A 58 16.82 25.56 -2.89
C THR A 58 16.75 26.15 -4.29
N GLY A 59 16.32 25.37 -5.27
CA GLY A 59 16.17 25.78 -6.66
C GLY A 59 14.85 26.51 -6.94
N THR A 60 14.65 26.88 -8.20
CA THR A 60 13.40 27.47 -8.69
C THR A 60 12.38 26.38 -8.99
N ALA A 61 11.09 26.66 -8.76
CA ALA A 61 10.02 25.74 -9.13
C ALA A 61 10.12 25.30 -10.61
N GLY A 62 10.03 23.99 -10.86
CA GLY A 62 10.23 23.39 -12.18
C GLY A 62 11.70 23.10 -12.55
N PHE A 63 12.66 23.66 -11.83
CA PHE A 63 14.09 23.41 -12.00
C PHE A 63 14.77 23.27 -10.64
N PRO A 64 14.47 22.24 -9.88
CA PRO A 64 15.04 22.07 -8.55
C PRO A 64 16.56 21.91 -8.64
N ALA A 65 17.29 22.61 -7.79
CA ALA A 65 18.70 22.35 -7.57
C ALA A 65 18.90 21.03 -6.84
N ALA A 66 20.13 20.56 -6.73
CA ALA A 66 20.46 19.48 -5.82
C ALA A 66 20.00 19.83 -4.41
N PRO A 67 19.38 18.90 -3.65
CA PRO A 67 18.81 19.19 -2.34
C PRO A 67 19.89 19.65 -1.36
N ALA A 68 19.64 20.75 -0.67
CA ALA A 68 20.50 21.23 0.40
C ALA A 68 20.41 20.35 1.66
N ARG A 69 19.27 19.71 1.83
CA ARG A 69 18.98 18.75 2.91
C ARG A 69 18.18 17.61 2.35
N VAL A 70 18.39 16.43 2.87
CA VAL A 70 17.64 15.22 2.51
C VAL A 70 16.73 14.85 3.68
N ASN A 71 15.43 14.84 3.42
CA ASN A 71 14.42 14.29 4.32
C ASN A 71 13.83 13.05 3.66
N GLY A 72 13.40 12.07 4.46
CA GLY A 72 12.93 10.80 3.94
C GLY A 72 14.06 9.87 3.48
N ALA A 73 13.67 8.74 2.97
CA ALA A 73 14.54 7.67 2.53
C ALA A 73 14.07 7.10 1.17
N ILE A 74 14.65 5.99 0.74
CA ILE A 74 14.14 5.21 -0.39
C ILE A 74 13.43 3.99 0.18
N LYS A 75 12.25 3.69 -0.34
CA LYS A 75 11.46 2.49 -0.02
C LYS A 75 11.15 1.73 -1.29
N CYS A 76 11.11 0.41 -1.18
CA CYS A 76 10.85 -0.47 -2.31
C CYS A 76 9.85 -1.56 -1.91
N GLN A 77 9.09 -2.03 -2.88
CA GLN A 77 8.25 -3.21 -2.76
C GLN A 77 8.07 -3.85 -4.13
N GLN A 78 8.04 -5.17 -4.17
CA GLN A 78 7.68 -5.92 -5.36
C GLN A 78 6.38 -6.69 -5.11
N ILE A 79 5.47 -6.64 -6.07
CA ILE A 79 4.19 -7.34 -6.06
C ILE A 79 3.95 -8.09 -7.38
N SER A 80 3.18 -9.16 -7.31
CA SER A 80 2.63 -9.86 -8.48
C SER A 80 1.21 -9.44 -8.77
N GLY A 81 0.75 -9.60 -10.00
CA GLY A 81 -0.67 -9.65 -10.36
C GLY A 81 -0.97 -11.03 -10.91
N GLY A 82 -1.92 -11.76 -10.30
CA GLY A 82 -2.24 -13.13 -10.70
C GLY A 82 -3.27 -13.80 -9.80
N ASP A 83 -3.41 -15.11 -9.97
CA ASP A 83 -4.39 -15.93 -9.26
C ASP A 83 -4.19 -15.99 -7.75
N GLY A 84 -5.27 -16.29 -7.04
CA GLY A 84 -5.27 -16.55 -5.60
C GLY A 84 -6.59 -17.16 -5.13
N PHE A 85 -6.63 -17.50 -3.85
CA PHE A 85 -7.83 -17.97 -3.15
C PHE A 85 -7.99 -17.23 -1.84
N SER A 86 -9.24 -17.01 -1.45
CA SER A 86 -9.61 -16.47 -0.14
C SER A 86 -10.58 -17.38 0.56
N THR A 87 -10.51 -17.41 1.89
CA THR A 87 -11.47 -18.09 2.76
C THR A 87 -12.42 -17.06 3.33
N MET A 88 -13.72 -17.28 3.12
CA MET A 88 -14.79 -16.44 3.67
C MET A 88 -15.16 -16.90 5.08
N GLY A 89 -15.87 -16.06 5.83
CA GLY A 89 -16.18 -16.32 7.24
C GLY A 89 -17.05 -17.54 7.54
N ASP A 90 -17.75 -18.08 6.54
CA ASP A 90 -18.49 -19.35 6.58
C ASP A 90 -17.60 -20.56 6.19
N GLY A 91 -16.30 -20.34 5.92
CA GLY A 91 -15.36 -21.36 5.48
C GLY A 91 -15.36 -21.63 3.98
N THR A 92 -16.16 -20.92 3.20
CA THR A 92 -16.17 -21.06 1.75
C THR A 92 -14.85 -20.55 1.18
N GLN A 93 -14.20 -21.36 0.35
CA GLN A 93 -13.00 -20.97 -0.39
C GLN A 93 -13.38 -20.51 -1.78
N THR A 94 -12.89 -19.33 -2.14
CA THR A 94 -13.28 -18.69 -3.39
C THR A 94 -12.05 -18.28 -4.19
N TYR A 95 -12.13 -18.53 -5.50
CA TYR A 95 -11.14 -18.04 -6.46
C TYR A 95 -11.19 -16.52 -6.56
N MET A 96 -10.01 -15.94 -6.76
CA MET A 96 -9.84 -14.55 -7.14
C MET A 96 -8.58 -14.37 -7.98
N PHE A 97 -8.43 -13.22 -8.61
CA PHE A 97 -7.15 -12.77 -9.08
C PHE A 97 -6.85 -11.40 -8.47
N SER A 98 -5.66 -11.23 -7.96
CA SER A 98 -5.31 -10.04 -7.19
C SER A 98 -3.80 -9.80 -7.17
N PHE A 99 -3.40 -8.83 -6.37
CA PHE A 99 -2.00 -8.58 -6.11
C PHE A 99 -1.51 -9.44 -4.95
N GLY A 100 -0.31 -10.00 -5.12
CA GLY A 100 0.35 -10.78 -4.09
C GLY A 100 1.76 -10.25 -3.80
N PRO A 101 2.38 -10.64 -2.67
CA PRO A 101 3.71 -10.20 -2.33
C PRO A 101 4.80 -10.98 -3.08
N LEU A 102 5.82 -10.26 -3.56
CA LEU A 102 7.08 -10.81 -4.07
C LEU A 102 8.30 -10.29 -3.29
N SER A 103 8.10 -9.35 -2.36
CA SER A 103 9.08 -8.89 -1.39
C SER A 103 8.38 -8.52 -0.08
N GLY A 104 9.12 -8.26 0.99
CA GLY A 104 8.57 -7.91 2.29
C GLY A 104 7.70 -9.03 2.90
N LEU A 105 7.99 -10.28 2.59
CA LEU A 105 7.13 -11.44 2.86
C LEU A 105 6.86 -11.63 4.34
N ALA A 106 7.86 -11.40 5.18
CA ALA A 106 7.71 -11.54 6.63
C ALA A 106 6.77 -10.51 7.23
N ASP A 107 6.96 -9.28 6.84
CA ASP A 107 6.14 -8.19 7.35
C ASP A 107 4.69 -8.41 6.93
N ILE A 108 4.47 -8.77 5.67
CA ILE A 108 3.13 -9.05 5.13
C ILE A 108 2.48 -10.25 5.83
N ALA A 109 3.22 -11.36 6.03
CA ALA A 109 2.69 -12.53 6.74
C ALA A 109 2.29 -12.22 8.20
N ASN A 110 2.86 -11.17 8.79
CA ASN A 110 2.52 -10.68 10.11
C ASN A 110 1.50 -9.51 10.11
N GLY A 111 0.88 -9.23 8.96
CA GLY A 111 -0.08 -8.14 8.82
C GLY A 111 0.54 -6.73 8.85
N LEU A 112 1.83 -6.63 8.57
CA LEU A 112 2.59 -5.39 8.54
C LEU A 112 2.80 -4.91 7.09
N PRO A 113 3.14 -3.63 6.87
CA PRO A 113 3.50 -3.13 5.55
C PRO A 113 4.72 -3.84 4.97
N GLY A 114 4.65 -4.21 3.68
CA GLY A 114 5.73 -4.90 2.98
C GLY A 114 6.77 -3.97 2.33
N THR A 115 6.79 -2.69 2.66
CA THR A 115 7.76 -1.72 2.15
C THR A 115 9.11 -1.85 2.85
N GLU A 116 10.18 -1.95 2.08
CA GLU A 116 11.53 -2.21 2.59
C GLU A 116 12.51 -1.12 2.16
N PHE A 117 13.57 -0.93 2.98
CA PHE A 117 14.71 -0.10 2.59
C PHE A 117 15.60 -0.81 1.55
N PRO A 118 16.34 -0.08 0.71
CA PRO A 118 17.17 -0.67 -0.34
C PRO A 118 18.14 -1.74 0.16
N ARG A 119 18.69 -1.54 1.34
CA ARG A 119 19.63 -2.50 1.92
C ARG A 119 18.98 -3.84 2.25
N VAL A 120 17.71 -3.83 2.70
CA VAL A 120 16.96 -5.06 2.99
C VAL A 120 16.49 -5.68 1.68
N PHE A 121 15.87 -4.90 0.82
CA PHE A 121 15.34 -5.34 -0.46
C PHE A 121 16.41 -5.99 -1.35
N ASN A 122 17.63 -5.41 -1.40
CA ASN A 122 18.74 -5.93 -2.20
C ASN A 122 19.70 -6.85 -1.42
N SER A 123 19.31 -7.34 -0.23
CA SER A 123 20.17 -8.23 0.54
C SER A 123 20.16 -9.65 -0.04
N VAL A 124 21.34 -10.25 -0.12
CA VAL A 124 21.48 -11.64 -0.53
C VAL A 124 21.01 -12.55 0.59
N TYR A 125 20.19 -13.53 0.27
CA TYR A 125 19.79 -14.56 1.21
C TYR A 125 20.97 -15.47 1.54
N SER A 126 21.35 -15.51 2.81
CA SER A 126 22.49 -16.29 3.30
C SER A 126 22.08 -17.50 4.14
N GLY A 127 20.77 -17.75 4.28
CA GLY A 127 20.27 -18.85 5.10
C GLY A 127 20.46 -20.22 4.48
N SER A 128 20.72 -21.22 5.30
CA SER A 128 20.78 -22.64 4.90
C SER A 128 19.52 -23.42 5.30
N THR A 129 18.59 -22.75 5.96
CA THR A 129 17.32 -23.32 6.44
C THR A 129 16.18 -22.92 5.50
N PRO A 130 15.06 -23.65 5.50
CA PRO A 130 13.85 -23.22 4.79
C PRO A 130 13.47 -21.78 5.17
N LEU A 131 12.98 -21.03 4.19
CA LEU A 131 12.52 -19.67 4.41
C LEU A 131 11.49 -19.59 5.55
N GLN A 132 11.70 -18.61 6.38
CA GLN A 132 10.74 -18.19 7.37
C GLN A 132 10.17 -16.83 6.94
N PRO A 133 8.99 -16.44 7.44
CA PRO A 133 8.54 -15.07 7.27
C PRO A 133 9.67 -14.09 7.68
N GLY A 134 10.07 -13.20 6.74
CA GLY A 134 11.18 -12.28 6.91
C GLY A 134 12.44 -12.57 6.12
N ASP A 135 12.58 -13.79 5.73
CA ASP A 135 13.70 -14.13 4.88
C ASP A 135 13.49 -13.59 3.46
N PRO A 136 14.58 -13.22 2.77
CA PRO A 136 14.52 -12.89 1.35
C PRO A 136 13.96 -14.05 0.51
N ALA A 137 13.36 -13.73 -0.60
CA ALA A 137 12.83 -14.72 -1.54
C ALA A 137 13.91 -15.67 -2.04
N THR A 138 13.57 -16.94 -2.20
CA THR A 138 14.47 -18.00 -2.69
C THR A 138 13.68 -19.12 -3.36
N THR A 139 14.38 -19.98 -4.11
CA THR A 139 13.83 -21.25 -4.65
C THR A 139 13.67 -22.33 -3.59
N GLY A 140 13.99 -22.06 -2.34
CA GLY A 140 13.93 -23.03 -1.26
C GLY A 140 12.53 -23.58 -1.04
N SER A 141 12.44 -24.87 -0.79
CA SER A 141 11.21 -25.53 -0.38
C SER A 141 10.81 -25.05 1.02
N GLY A 142 9.58 -24.67 1.20
CA GLY A 142 9.00 -24.50 2.52
C GLY A 142 8.25 -23.22 2.79
N PHE A 143 8.45 -22.16 2.03
CA PHE A 143 7.59 -20.99 2.10
C PHE A 143 6.67 -20.94 0.89
N SER A 144 5.39 -21.09 1.11
CA SER A 144 4.36 -20.78 0.12
C SER A 144 3.38 -19.79 0.74
N TYR A 145 3.00 -18.81 -0.03
CA TYR A 145 2.05 -17.78 0.37
C TYR A 145 0.84 -17.90 -0.54
N ASN A 146 -0.33 -18.22 0.03
CA ASN A 146 -1.59 -18.43 -0.68
C ASN A 146 -1.44 -19.27 -1.98
N GLY A 147 -0.77 -20.41 -1.89
CA GLY A 147 -0.57 -21.32 -3.03
C GLY A 147 0.63 -20.99 -3.92
N ALA A 148 1.41 -19.99 -3.60
CA ALA A 148 2.62 -19.71 -4.34
C ALA A 148 3.58 -20.90 -4.30
N VAL A 149 3.92 -21.42 -5.48
CA VAL A 149 4.83 -22.54 -5.64
C VAL A 149 6.25 -22.02 -5.76
N GLY A 150 6.97 -22.04 -4.67
CA GLY A 150 8.39 -21.72 -4.64
C GLY A 150 8.73 -20.31 -5.15
N LEU A 151 9.46 -19.58 -4.38
CA LEU A 151 10.05 -18.33 -4.81
C LEU A 151 11.36 -18.63 -5.52
N VAL A 152 11.64 -17.95 -6.60
CA VAL A 152 12.79 -18.20 -7.45
C VAL A 152 13.84 -17.09 -7.34
N PRO A 153 15.13 -17.37 -7.57
CA PRO A 153 16.15 -16.36 -7.56
C PRO A 153 15.91 -15.30 -8.63
N ASP A 154 16.33 -14.08 -8.37
CA ASP A 154 16.36 -13.02 -9.36
C ASP A 154 17.44 -13.29 -10.42
N LEU A 155 17.01 -13.73 -11.60
CA LEU A 155 17.92 -13.98 -12.71
C LEU A 155 18.43 -12.70 -13.38
N ASP A 156 17.74 -11.57 -13.22
CA ASP A 156 18.22 -10.28 -13.72
C ASP A 156 19.46 -9.82 -12.96
N ASN A 157 19.60 -10.25 -11.73
CA ASN A 157 20.78 -10.01 -10.90
C ASN A 157 21.77 -11.20 -10.94
N GLY A 158 21.83 -11.92 -12.06
CA GLY A 158 22.76 -13.03 -12.27
C GLY A 158 22.45 -14.29 -11.45
N GLY A 159 21.20 -14.47 -11.03
CA GLY A 159 20.76 -15.60 -10.21
C GLY A 159 21.06 -15.43 -8.72
N VAL A 160 21.37 -14.22 -8.29
CA VAL A 160 21.55 -13.91 -6.86
C VAL A 160 20.21 -13.98 -6.16
N ILE A 161 20.14 -14.69 -5.06
CA ILE A 161 18.98 -14.74 -4.18
C ILE A 161 19.05 -13.53 -3.26
N ASP A 162 18.12 -12.61 -3.40
CA ASP A 162 18.02 -11.40 -2.61
C ASP A 162 16.59 -11.18 -2.06
N GLY A 163 16.23 -9.98 -1.67
CA GLY A 163 14.97 -9.68 -1.03
C GLY A 163 13.74 -9.71 -1.96
N HIS A 164 13.91 -9.95 -3.23
CA HIS A 164 12.84 -10.04 -4.22
C HIS A 164 13.02 -11.25 -5.15
N VAL A 165 12.00 -11.56 -5.94
CA VAL A 165 12.01 -12.71 -6.85
C VAL A 165 12.10 -12.27 -8.31
N ASP A 166 12.74 -13.12 -9.13
CA ASP A 166 12.68 -12.97 -10.58
C ASP A 166 11.27 -13.37 -11.06
N PRO A 167 10.55 -12.48 -11.71
CA PRO A 167 9.21 -12.78 -12.20
C PRO A 167 9.17 -13.78 -13.35
N ARG A 168 10.22 -13.88 -14.14
CA ARG A 168 10.21 -14.68 -15.38
C ARG A 168 10.02 -16.17 -15.16
N PRO A 169 10.72 -16.84 -14.24
CA PRO A 169 10.48 -18.26 -13.96
C PRO A 169 9.15 -18.53 -13.24
N ILE A 170 8.53 -17.53 -12.64
CA ILE A 170 7.24 -17.68 -11.96
C ILE A 170 6.15 -18.10 -12.95
N GLU A 171 6.19 -17.58 -14.16
CA GLU A 171 5.21 -17.91 -15.21
C GLU A 171 5.25 -19.39 -15.61
N ASP A 172 6.44 -20.00 -15.55
CA ASP A 172 6.61 -21.42 -15.89
C ASP A 172 6.10 -22.36 -14.79
N VAL A 173 6.12 -21.92 -13.53
CA VAL A 173 5.73 -22.76 -12.38
C VAL A 173 4.38 -22.36 -11.78
N GLY A 174 3.90 -21.18 -12.14
CA GLY A 174 2.67 -20.63 -11.62
C GLY A 174 2.78 -20.12 -10.18
N VAL A 175 2.14 -18.98 -9.93
CA VAL A 175 2.09 -18.38 -8.60
C VAL A 175 0.64 -18.07 -8.26
N MET A 176 0.17 -18.63 -7.15
CA MET A 176 -1.18 -18.41 -6.65
C MET A 176 -1.11 -17.64 -5.33
N ASN A 177 -0.56 -16.44 -5.38
CA ASN A 177 -0.32 -15.60 -4.20
C ASN A 177 -1.18 -14.33 -4.14
N GLY A 178 -2.13 -14.17 -5.06
CA GLY A 178 -3.10 -13.09 -5.00
C GLY A 178 -3.85 -13.10 -3.67
N ASN A 179 -4.03 -11.94 -3.08
CA ASN A 179 -4.65 -11.76 -1.78
C ASN A 179 -5.69 -10.65 -1.78
N ILE A 180 -6.63 -10.71 -0.87
CA ILE A 180 -7.51 -9.63 -0.51
C ILE A 180 -7.38 -9.36 1.00
N PRO A 181 -7.04 -8.12 1.38
CA PRO A 181 -6.57 -7.04 0.53
C PRO A 181 -5.18 -7.34 -0.06
N ALA A 182 -4.84 -6.63 -1.12
CA ALA A 182 -3.50 -6.62 -1.67
C ALA A 182 -2.44 -6.19 -0.62
N PRO A 183 -1.15 -6.45 -0.84
CA PRO A 183 -0.11 -6.17 0.15
C PRO A 183 -0.12 -4.72 0.66
N LEU A 184 -0.16 -4.56 1.99
CA LEU A 184 -0.17 -3.25 2.63
C LEU A 184 1.12 -2.49 2.37
N MET A 185 0.99 -1.19 2.09
CA MET A 185 2.09 -0.27 1.86
C MET A 185 2.10 0.85 2.91
N ALA A 186 3.28 1.20 3.41
CA ALA A 186 3.47 2.36 4.27
C ALA A 186 4.80 3.03 3.99
N ILE A 187 4.76 4.34 3.79
CA ILE A 187 5.92 5.18 3.55
C ILE A 187 5.80 6.45 4.40
N ASP A 188 6.89 7.19 4.51
CA ASP A 188 6.90 8.48 5.18
C ASP A 188 6.93 9.62 4.15
N GLU A 189 6.43 10.80 4.52
CA GLU A 189 6.59 11.97 3.65
C GLU A 189 8.07 12.20 3.32
N ASP A 190 8.32 12.63 2.09
CA ASP A 190 9.64 12.79 1.47
C ASP A 190 10.32 11.50 1.03
N ASP A 191 9.77 10.34 1.32
CA ASP A 191 10.28 9.09 0.77
C ASP A 191 10.13 9.04 -0.75
N GLU A 192 11.11 8.43 -1.41
CA GLU A 192 10.98 7.96 -2.78
C GLU A 192 10.57 6.49 -2.74
N PHE A 193 9.46 6.17 -3.37
CA PHE A 193 8.93 4.82 -3.38
C PHE A 193 9.03 4.20 -4.78
N PHE A 194 9.67 3.05 -4.84
CA PHE A 194 9.81 2.21 -6.03
C PHE A 194 8.96 0.96 -5.87
N LEU A 195 7.82 0.92 -6.56
CA LEU A 195 6.91 -0.22 -6.56
C LEU A 195 7.03 -0.97 -7.88
N THR A 196 7.48 -2.20 -7.85
CA THR A 196 7.51 -3.06 -9.04
C THR A 196 6.30 -3.97 -9.05
N LEU A 197 5.47 -3.87 -10.09
CA LEU A 197 4.43 -4.83 -10.42
C LEU A 197 4.93 -5.78 -11.49
N THR A 198 4.75 -7.08 -11.27
CA THR A 198 4.95 -8.13 -12.26
C THR A 198 3.64 -8.83 -12.52
N ASN A 199 3.23 -8.89 -13.79
CA ASN A 199 2.08 -9.68 -14.19
C ASN A 199 2.53 -11.13 -14.41
N VAL A 200 2.20 -12.00 -13.44
CA VAL A 200 2.60 -13.42 -13.46
C VAL A 200 1.59 -14.30 -14.19
N GLY A 201 0.55 -13.69 -14.77
CA GLY A 201 -0.50 -14.41 -15.48
C GLY A 201 -1.46 -15.13 -14.55
N MET A 202 -2.44 -15.79 -15.17
CA MET A 202 -3.48 -16.54 -14.46
C MET A 202 -3.49 -18.00 -14.91
N ILE A 203 -3.08 -18.90 -14.03
CA ILE A 203 -3.01 -20.34 -14.32
C ILE A 203 -4.41 -20.93 -14.39
N MET A 204 -5.29 -20.48 -13.50
CA MET A 204 -6.68 -20.93 -13.44
C MET A 204 -7.52 -20.41 -14.60
N ARG A 205 -7.07 -19.34 -15.24
CA ARG A 205 -7.72 -18.70 -16.38
C ARG A 205 -6.71 -18.42 -17.50
N PRO A 206 -6.09 -19.45 -18.08
CA PRO A 206 -5.08 -19.27 -19.14
C PRO A 206 -5.65 -18.68 -20.43
N ASP A 207 -6.96 -18.55 -20.52
CA ASP A 207 -7.69 -17.87 -21.59
C ASP A 207 -7.74 -16.36 -21.43
N LEU A 208 -7.51 -15.83 -20.22
CA LEU A 208 -7.47 -14.39 -19.94
C LEU A 208 -6.06 -13.85 -20.14
N PHE A 209 -5.94 -12.87 -21.01
CA PHE A 209 -4.70 -12.14 -21.29
C PHE A 209 -4.73 -10.79 -20.58
N GLU A 210 -5.13 -10.79 -19.30
CA GLU A 210 -5.37 -9.57 -18.58
C GLU A 210 -4.07 -8.79 -18.33
N GLN A 211 -4.12 -7.52 -18.68
CA GLN A 211 -3.11 -6.56 -18.28
C GLN A 211 -3.40 -6.09 -16.86
N HIS A 212 -2.37 -5.64 -16.18
CA HIS A 212 -2.53 -5.03 -14.86
C HIS A 212 -1.79 -3.70 -14.78
N THR A 213 -2.28 -2.83 -13.90
CA THR A 213 -1.63 -1.56 -13.55
C THR A 213 -1.71 -1.35 -12.04
N VAL A 214 -0.96 -0.36 -11.52
CA VAL A 214 -1.19 0.16 -10.17
C VAL A 214 -1.52 1.63 -10.29
N HIS A 215 -2.73 1.99 -9.86
CA HIS A 215 -3.18 3.36 -9.69
C HIS A 215 -3.30 3.69 -8.21
N PHE A 216 -2.58 4.72 -7.75
CA PHE A 216 -2.73 5.25 -6.40
C PHE A 216 -3.83 6.32 -6.41
N HIS A 217 -4.97 5.94 -5.87
CA HIS A 217 -6.18 6.75 -5.91
C HIS A 217 -6.08 7.93 -4.94
N GLY A 218 -6.34 9.13 -5.47
CA GLY A 218 -6.28 10.37 -4.68
C GLY A 218 -4.87 10.77 -4.25
N TYR A 219 -3.86 10.05 -4.68
CA TYR A 219 -2.46 10.32 -4.34
C TYR A 219 -1.86 11.33 -5.32
N PRO A 220 -1.08 12.32 -4.86
CA PRO A 220 -0.44 13.28 -5.73
C PRO A 220 0.75 12.66 -6.47
N ASN A 221 0.51 12.14 -7.66
CA ASN A 221 1.50 11.44 -8.47
C ASN A 221 2.59 12.35 -9.04
N ALA A 222 3.79 11.79 -9.22
CA ALA A 222 4.91 12.49 -9.83
C ALA A 222 4.69 12.80 -11.32
N SER A 223 3.99 11.94 -12.05
CA SER A 223 3.62 12.13 -13.45
C SER A 223 2.50 11.19 -13.88
N ALA A 224 1.80 11.54 -14.96
CA ALA A 224 0.79 10.69 -15.59
C ALA A 224 1.36 9.31 -16.04
N PHE A 225 2.66 9.25 -16.37
CA PHE A 225 3.31 8.00 -16.77
C PHE A 225 3.33 6.95 -15.65
N TYR A 226 3.35 7.36 -14.39
CA TYR A 226 3.31 6.50 -13.21
C TYR A 226 1.92 6.46 -12.55
N ASP A 227 0.90 6.98 -13.20
CA ASP A 227 -0.44 7.08 -12.62
C ASP A 227 -1.21 5.74 -12.65
N GLY A 228 -0.85 4.83 -13.54
CA GLY A 228 -1.51 3.54 -13.68
C GLY A 228 -2.81 3.57 -14.49
N VAL A 229 -3.29 4.75 -14.90
CA VAL A 229 -4.43 4.87 -15.83
C VAL A 229 -3.95 4.56 -17.26
N PRO A 230 -4.51 3.56 -17.95
CA PRO A 230 -3.96 3.04 -19.21
C PRO A 230 -3.79 4.05 -20.34
N ASP A 231 -4.59 5.12 -20.34
CA ASP A 231 -4.54 6.16 -21.39
C ASP A 231 -3.20 6.93 -21.40
N ALA A 232 -2.51 6.99 -20.27
CA ALA A 232 -1.28 7.76 -20.12
C ALA A 232 -0.15 7.01 -19.39
N SER A 233 -0.42 5.80 -18.92
CA SER A 233 0.52 4.98 -18.16
C SER A 233 0.72 3.62 -18.81
N VAL A 234 1.63 2.81 -18.25
CA VAL A 234 1.97 1.50 -18.80
C VAL A 234 0.99 0.45 -18.29
N ALA A 235 0.32 -0.24 -19.20
CA ALA A 235 -0.41 -1.47 -18.92
C ALA A 235 0.56 -2.66 -19.05
N ILE A 236 0.63 -3.50 -18.04
CA ILE A 236 1.64 -4.55 -17.90
C ILE A 236 1.04 -5.87 -18.37
N ASN A 237 1.54 -6.37 -19.50
CA ASN A 237 1.16 -7.68 -20.04
C ASN A 237 1.72 -8.82 -19.18
N ILE A 238 1.15 -10.00 -19.34
CA ILE A 238 1.69 -11.25 -18.78
C ILE A 238 3.17 -11.38 -19.17
N GLY A 239 4.01 -11.71 -18.20
CA GLY A 239 5.45 -11.78 -18.35
C GLY A 239 6.17 -10.44 -18.22
N GLY A 240 5.44 -9.35 -18.10
CA GLY A 240 5.99 -8.02 -17.98
C GLY A 240 6.15 -7.58 -16.52
N SER A 241 7.19 -6.78 -16.30
CA SER A 241 7.38 -6.04 -15.03
C SER A 241 7.51 -4.56 -15.32
N PHE A 242 7.03 -3.74 -14.41
CA PHE A 242 7.18 -2.30 -14.47
C PHE A 242 7.37 -1.72 -13.08
N THR A 243 8.34 -0.81 -12.93
CA THR A 243 8.58 -0.12 -11.65
C THR A 243 7.97 1.27 -11.70
N TYR A 244 6.97 1.49 -10.88
CA TYR A 244 6.36 2.78 -10.60
C TYR A 244 7.26 3.57 -9.65
N TYR A 245 7.31 4.87 -9.87
CA TYR A 245 8.04 5.81 -9.03
C TYR A 245 7.10 6.84 -8.43
N TYR A 246 7.18 7.00 -7.12
CA TYR A 246 6.41 7.98 -6.37
C TYR A 246 7.32 8.74 -5.42
N LEU A 247 7.06 10.02 -5.29
CA LEU A 247 7.57 10.84 -4.19
C LEU A 247 6.39 11.11 -3.25
N ALA A 248 6.55 10.87 -1.96
CA ALA A 248 5.49 11.04 -0.96
C ALA A 248 5.42 12.50 -0.44
N PRO A 249 4.59 13.39 -1.01
CA PRO A 249 4.58 14.80 -0.62
C PRO A 249 3.65 15.10 0.56
N ASP A 250 2.60 14.30 0.77
CA ASP A 250 1.53 14.55 1.72
C ASP A 250 1.22 13.32 2.58
N ALA A 251 1.06 13.53 3.88
CA ALA A 251 0.60 12.50 4.79
C ALA A 251 -0.89 12.20 4.60
N GLY A 252 -1.28 10.95 4.82
CA GLY A 252 -2.68 10.54 4.77
C GLY A 252 -2.87 9.06 4.52
N THR A 253 -4.12 8.64 4.52
CA THR A 253 -4.55 7.30 4.15
C THR A 253 -5.08 7.32 2.74
N TYR A 254 -4.42 6.56 1.88
CA TYR A 254 -4.72 6.39 0.48
C TYR A 254 -5.01 4.92 0.22
N PHE A 255 -5.52 4.62 -0.98
CA PHE A 255 -5.64 3.26 -1.45
C PHE A 255 -5.14 3.17 -2.89
N TRP A 256 -4.94 1.98 -3.36
CA TRP A 256 -4.43 1.72 -4.70
C TRP A 256 -5.11 0.49 -5.29
N HIS A 257 -5.21 0.45 -6.59
CA HIS A 257 -5.94 -0.60 -7.28
C HIS A 257 -5.46 -0.75 -8.73
N CYS A 258 -5.88 -1.84 -9.37
CA CYS A 258 -5.74 -1.98 -10.82
C CYS A 258 -6.71 -1.06 -11.54
N HIS A 259 -6.27 -0.43 -12.63
CA HIS A 259 -7.12 0.44 -13.43
C HIS A 259 -7.44 -0.14 -14.83
N ILE A 260 -7.20 -1.44 -15.02
CA ILE A 260 -7.72 -2.21 -16.14
C ILE A 260 -9.08 -2.75 -15.71
N THR A 261 -10.12 -2.51 -16.51
CA THR A 261 -11.51 -2.93 -16.23
C THR A 261 -11.85 -2.82 -14.73
N PRO A 262 -11.82 -1.61 -14.13
CA PRO A 262 -11.83 -1.48 -12.67
C PRO A 262 -12.97 -2.23 -11.96
N PRO A 263 -14.24 -2.24 -12.45
CA PRO A 263 -15.30 -2.94 -11.75
C PRO A 263 -15.00 -4.42 -11.54
N GLU A 264 -14.43 -5.09 -12.53
CA GLU A 264 -14.05 -6.50 -12.46
C GLU A 264 -12.82 -6.70 -11.56
N HIS A 265 -11.72 -5.99 -11.86
CA HIS A 265 -10.46 -6.20 -11.16
C HIS A 265 -10.53 -5.82 -9.67
N LEU A 266 -11.34 -4.80 -9.33
CA LEU A 266 -11.54 -4.44 -7.93
C LEU A 266 -12.38 -5.50 -7.22
N GLN A 267 -13.49 -5.94 -7.82
CA GLN A 267 -14.31 -7.02 -7.25
C GLN A 267 -13.48 -8.31 -7.05
N MET A 268 -12.59 -8.62 -7.99
CA MET A 268 -11.69 -9.78 -7.90
C MET A 268 -10.63 -9.65 -6.80
N GLY A 269 -10.40 -8.47 -6.23
CA GLY A 269 -9.51 -8.27 -5.09
C GLY A 269 -8.27 -7.42 -5.38
N MET A 270 -8.12 -6.85 -6.59
CA MET A 270 -6.98 -5.98 -6.94
C MET A 270 -7.09 -4.59 -6.28
N VAL A 271 -7.17 -4.59 -4.97
CA VAL A 271 -7.32 -3.42 -4.11
C VAL A 271 -6.40 -3.52 -2.90
N GLY A 272 -5.78 -2.41 -2.52
CA GLY A 272 -4.89 -2.34 -1.37
C GLY A 272 -4.84 -0.96 -0.75
N GLN A 273 -4.24 -0.85 0.43
CA GLN A 273 -4.08 0.42 1.13
C GLN A 273 -2.62 0.86 1.14
N LEU A 274 -2.44 2.16 0.95
CA LEU A 274 -1.19 2.87 1.17
C LEU A 274 -1.46 3.97 2.19
N TYR A 275 -0.62 4.08 3.22
CA TYR A 275 -0.64 5.27 4.05
C TYR A 275 0.74 5.92 4.15
N VAL A 276 0.72 7.24 4.20
CA VAL A 276 1.91 8.07 4.31
C VAL A 276 1.94 8.70 5.70
N ARG A 277 2.99 8.45 6.44
CA ARG A 277 3.19 9.03 7.78
C ARG A 277 3.81 10.43 7.67
N PRO A 278 3.42 11.37 8.54
CA PRO A 278 3.84 12.76 8.43
C PRO A 278 5.29 12.99 8.86
N ARG A 279 5.93 14.01 8.29
CA ARG A 279 7.23 14.55 8.73
C ARG A 279 7.27 14.85 10.20
N GLN A 280 6.12 15.21 10.77
CA GLN A 280 5.98 15.51 12.20
C GLN A 280 6.49 14.38 13.09
N ASN A 281 6.39 13.13 12.65
CA ASN A 281 6.93 11.98 13.37
C ASN A 281 8.47 12.00 13.46
N ARG A 282 9.13 12.73 12.57
CA ARG A 282 10.60 12.84 12.50
C ARG A 282 11.15 14.15 13.08
N VAL A 283 10.28 15.05 13.57
CA VAL A 283 10.70 16.27 14.24
C VAL A 283 11.44 15.90 15.53
N PRO A 284 12.66 16.42 15.78
CA PRO A 284 13.45 16.05 16.94
C PRO A 284 12.76 16.41 18.27
N VAL A 285 12.99 15.59 19.29
CA VAL A 285 12.45 15.81 20.64
C VAL A 285 12.91 17.16 21.19
N GLY A 286 12.00 17.89 21.81
CA GLY A 286 12.24 19.22 22.37
C GLY A 286 12.03 20.36 21.37
N GLN A 287 11.73 20.06 20.11
CA GLN A 287 11.48 21.09 19.10
C GLN A 287 9.99 21.43 18.97
N SER A 288 9.68 22.65 18.59
CA SER A 288 8.31 23.09 18.31
C SER A 288 7.81 22.45 17.02
N LEU A 289 6.70 21.73 17.08
CA LEU A 289 6.06 21.14 15.90
C LEU A 289 5.72 22.22 14.88
N TYR A 290 5.09 23.30 15.34
CA TYR A 290 4.71 24.41 14.49
C TYR A 290 5.89 25.02 13.74
N THR A 291 7.01 25.28 14.45
CA THR A 291 8.21 25.88 13.83
C THR A 291 8.82 24.97 12.76
N TYR A 292 8.93 23.68 13.07
CA TYR A 292 9.53 22.73 12.14
C TYR A 292 8.63 22.47 10.92
N LEU A 293 7.33 22.39 11.11
CA LEU A 293 6.39 22.19 10.01
C LEU A 293 6.17 23.48 9.19
N GLY A 294 6.41 24.63 9.75
CA GLY A 294 6.46 25.88 9.00
C GLY A 294 7.48 25.86 7.85
N TYR A 295 8.49 25.02 7.94
CA TYR A 295 9.43 24.78 6.84
C TYR A 295 8.77 24.12 5.61
N GLN A 296 7.70 23.35 5.78
CA GLN A 296 6.97 22.73 4.70
C GLN A 296 6.46 23.76 3.69
N GLN A 297 6.01 24.92 4.16
CA GLN A 297 5.52 25.99 3.30
C GLN A 297 6.63 26.63 2.45
N ASN A 298 7.89 26.40 2.79
CA ASN A 298 9.06 26.87 2.05
C ASN A 298 9.76 25.76 1.25
N ASP A 299 9.26 24.54 1.31
CA ASP A 299 9.75 23.45 0.48
C ASP A 299 9.12 23.52 -0.91
N LEU A 300 9.95 23.63 -1.96
CA LEU A 300 9.46 23.78 -3.33
C LEU A 300 8.65 22.58 -3.85
N ARG A 301 8.76 21.42 -3.22
CA ARG A 301 7.98 20.22 -3.57
C ARG A 301 6.56 20.28 -3.02
N THR A 302 6.38 20.92 -1.86
CA THR A 302 5.15 20.90 -1.08
C THR A 302 4.73 22.29 -0.64
N ALA A 303 5.34 23.35 -1.21
CA ALA A 303 5.04 24.73 -0.87
C ALA A 303 3.54 25.00 -0.98
N CYS A 304 2.97 25.48 0.10
CA CYS A 304 1.55 25.73 0.23
C CYS A 304 1.36 27.11 0.85
N ASN A 305 0.65 28.01 0.18
CA ASN A 305 0.28 29.32 0.70
C ASN A 305 -1.18 29.30 1.13
N SER A 306 -1.44 29.10 2.40
CA SER A 306 -2.79 29.03 2.97
C SER A 306 -3.63 30.32 2.76
N ALA A 307 -3.00 31.46 2.45
CA ALA A 307 -3.72 32.70 2.18
C ALA A 307 -4.24 32.79 0.74
N THR A 308 -3.65 32.08 -0.21
CA THR A 308 -3.96 32.18 -1.64
C THR A 308 -4.24 30.85 -2.30
N ASP A 309 -3.86 29.75 -1.67
CA ASP A 309 -3.98 28.40 -2.23
C ASP A 309 -5.07 27.62 -1.50
N ILE A 310 -6.24 27.56 -2.11
CA ILE A 310 -7.39 26.79 -1.60
C ILE A 310 -7.12 25.28 -1.55
N LEU A 311 -6.12 24.81 -2.28
CA LEU A 311 -5.72 23.40 -2.32
C LEU A 311 -4.66 23.08 -1.24
N CYS A 312 -4.29 24.06 -0.42
CA CYS A 312 -3.43 23.84 0.72
C CYS A 312 -4.05 22.83 1.67
N SER A 313 -3.56 21.59 1.65
CA SER A 313 -4.23 20.46 2.26
C SER A 313 -4.15 20.46 3.79
N ASN A 314 -3.08 21.00 4.36
CA ASN A 314 -2.80 20.92 5.78
C ASN A 314 -2.27 22.27 6.34
N PRO A 315 -3.13 23.32 6.43
CA PRO A 315 -2.71 24.58 7.02
C PRO A 315 -2.34 24.39 8.50
N LEU A 316 -1.23 24.99 8.91
CA LEU A 316 -0.81 24.93 10.31
C LEU A 316 -1.74 25.76 11.20
N PRO A 317 -2.09 25.27 12.40
CA PRO A 317 -2.89 26.02 13.34
C PRO A 317 -2.11 27.23 13.89
N ALA A 318 -2.82 28.18 14.44
CA ALA A 318 -2.20 29.30 15.17
C ALA A 318 -1.59 28.79 16.49
N GLY A 319 -0.28 28.80 16.58
CA GLY A 319 0.47 28.21 17.69
C GLY A 319 0.78 26.73 17.47
N GLY A 320 1.48 26.12 18.39
CA GLY A 320 1.88 24.73 18.26
C GLY A 320 2.49 24.14 19.52
N SER A 321 2.57 22.81 19.52
CA SER A 321 3.19 22.04 20.60
C SER A 321 4.67 21.79 20.35
N THR A 322 5.38 21.39 21.41
CA THR A 322 6.74 20.84 21.31
C THR A 322 6.70 19.32 21.35
N VAL A 323 7.54 18.68 20.58
CA VAL A 323 7.77 17.24 20.73
C VAL A 323 8.46 16.98 22.06
N ASN A 324 7.85 16.17 22.90
CA ASN A 324 8.45 15.77 24.16
C ASN A 324 8.52 14.24 24.26
N THR A 325 9.35 13.74 25.20
CA THR A 325 9.55 12.31 25.41
C THR A 325 8.28 11.57 25.88
N ALA A 326 7.37 12.25 26.54
CA ALA A 326 6.12 11.66 27.01
C ALA A 326 5.11 11.50 25.85
N THR A 327 5.08 12.45 24.93
CA THR A 327 4.24 12.40 23.73
C THR A 327 4.83 11.43 22.70
N ARG A 328 6.13 11.26 22.71
CA ARG A 328 6.87 10.35 21.84
C ARG A 328 7.34 9.10 22.59
N ALA A 329 6.53 8.57 23.51
CA ALA A 329 6.73 7.22 24.00
C ALA A 329 6.97 6.30 22.78
N ALA A 330 7.81 5.29 22.92
CA ALA A 330 8.43 4.54 21.81
C ALA A 330 7.47 4.05 20.70
N THR A 331 6.17 4.12 20.90
CA THR A 331 5.13 3.69 19.96
C THR A 331 4.20 4.82 19.49
N GLY A 332 4.23 5.98 20.12
CA GLY A 332 3.29 7.06 19.81
C GLY A 332 3.74 7.92 18.63
N LYS A 333 2.79 8.26 17.76
CA LYS A 333 3.01 9.03 16.54
C LYS A 333 1.85 10.00 16.29
N TYR A 334 2.03 10.85 15.30
CA TYR A 334 0.99 11.73 14.78
C TYR A 334 0.46 11.20 13.45
N ALA A 335 -0.84 11.35 13.21
CA ALA A 335 -1.44 10.93 11.94
C ALA A 335 -1.17 11.93 10.81
N TYR A 336 -1.04 13.22 11.14
CA TYR A 336 -0.86 14.33 10.21
C TYR A 336 0.14 15.36 10.73
N ASN A 337 0.57 16.27 9.85
CA ASN A 337 1.34 17.46 10.20
C ASN A 337 0.43 18.52 10.83
N ASP A 338 -0.09 18.24 12.00
CA ASP A 338 -1.07 19.08 12.70
C ASP A 338 -0.46 20.31 13.41
N GLY A 339 0.84 20.30 13.72
CA GLY A 339 1.57 21.37 14.39
C GLY A 339 1.21 21.57 15.86
N ASP A 340 0.09 21.02 16.33
CA ASP A 340 -0.40 21.18 17.71
C ASP A 340 -0.50 19.88 18.50
N GLY A 341 -0.22 18.74 17.86
CA GLY A 341 -0.28 17.42 18.50
C GLY A 341 -1.68 16.82 18.58
N SER A 342 -2.68 17.43 17.94
CA SER A 342 -4.09 17.01 18.06
C SER A 342 -4.40 15.67 17.38
N THR A 343 -3.52 15.18 16.49
CA THR A 343 -3.65 13.89 15.80
C THR A 343 -2.80 12.78 16.40
N TYR A 344 -2.35 12.95 17.64
CA TYR A 344 -1.54 11.96 18.35
C TYR A 344 -2.30 10.64 18.56
N TYR A 345 -1.60 9.52 18.33
CA TYR A 345 -2.06 8.17 18.61
C TYR A 345 -0.92 7.30 19.17
N ASP A 346 -1.28 6.20 19.81
CA ASP A 346 -0.34 5.23 20.37
C ASP A 346 -0.20 3.98 19.47
N VAL A 347 -1.30 3.50 18.91
CA VAL A 347 -1.35 2.32 18.01
C VAL A 347 -2.14 2.66 16.75
N GLU A 348 -1.81 2.05 15.62
CA GLU A 348 -2.52 2.27 14.36
C GLU A 348 -2.97 0.95 13.73
N TYR A 349 -4.14 0.98 13.07
CA TYR A 349 -4.76 -0.15 12.42
C TYR A 349 -5.25 0.25 11.02
N PRO A 350 -4.75 -0.38 9.95
CA PRO A 350 -5.35 -0.28 8.64
C PRO A 350 -6.67 -1.07 8.64
N ILE A 351 -7.71 -0.46 8.10
CA ILE A 351 -9.04 -1.06 7.94
C ILE A 351 -9.48 -0.83 6.51
N GLN A 352 -9.52 -1.88 5.72
CA GLN A 352 -9.97 -1.82 4.33
C GLN A 352 -11.34 -2.49 4.23
N ILE A 353 -12.32 -1.75 3.75
CA ILE A 353 -13.68 -2.24 3.53
C ILE A 353 -13.78 -2.70 2.08
N HIS A 354 -14.41 -3.84 1.85
CA HIS A 354 -14.63 -4.40 0.53
C HIS A 354 -15.86 -5.31 0.52
N GLY A 355 -16.64 -5.25 -0.54
CA GLY A 355 -17.70 -6.20 -0.84
C GLY A 355 -17.17 -7.36 -1.68
N PHE A 356 -17.83 -8.52 -1.63
CA PHE A 356 -17.38 -9.69 -2.36
C PHE A 356 -18.59 -10.51 -2.84
N ASP A 357 -18.73 -10.63 -4.16
CA ASP A 357 -19.76 -11.40 -4.84
C ASP A 357 -19.24 -12.79 -5.25
N PRO A 358 -19.57 -13.88 -4.53
CA PRO A 358 -19.09 -15.22 -4.87
C PRO A 358 -19.57 -15.70 -6.25
N SER A 359 -20.73 -15.23 -6.70
CA SER A 359 -21.26 -15.59 -8.01
C SER A 359 -20.40 -14.98 -9.13
N PHE A 360 -20.01 -13.72 -8.98
CA PHE A 360 -19.11 -13.05 -9.92
C PHE A 360 -17.74 -13.74 -9.98
N HIS A 361 -17.18 -14.12 -8.83
CA HIS A 361 -15.93 -14.87 -8.76
C HIS A 361 -16.03 -16.25 -9.41
N PHE A 362 -17.16 -16.95 -9.20
CA PHE A 362 -17.41 -18.24 -9.85
C PHE A 362 -17.52 -18.10 -11.37
N VAL A 363 -18.28 -17.11 -11.85
CA VAL A 363 -18.43 -16.83 -13.29
C VAL A 363 -17.09 -16.35 -13.87
N GLY A 364 -16.32 -15.58 -13.13
CA GLY A 364 -14.95 -15.20 -13.48
C GLY A 364 -14.03 -16.39 -13.72
N MET A 365 -14.30 -17.58 -13.15
CA MET A 365 -13.61 -18.83 -13.45
C MET A 365 -14.15 -19.56 -14.71
N THR A 366 -15.18 -19.05 -15.34
CA THR A 366 -15.83 -19.65 -16.51
C THR A 366 -15.70 -18.72 -17.73
N PHE A 367 -16.02 -19.21 -18.91
CA PHE A 367 -15.99 -18.41 -20.13
C PHE A 367 -17.17 -17.45 -20.31
N ASN A 368 -18.05 -17.32 -19.34
CA ASN A 368 -19.21 -16.45 -19.43
C ASN A 368 -18.92 -15.11 -18.73
N PRO A 369 -18.75 -14.01 -19.46
CA PRO A 369 -18.62 -12.69 -18.83
C PRO A 369 -19.93 -12.33 -18.12
N GLU A 370 -19.84 -11.96 -16.86
CA GLU A 370 -20.97 -11.44 -16.10
C GLU A 370 -21.10 -9.93 -16.34
N GLN A 371 -22.33 -9.45 -16.33
CA GLN A 371 -22.58 -8.02 -16.45
C GLN A 371 -22.29 -7.37 -15.08
N PHE A 372 -21.56 -6.26 -15.09
CA PHE A 372 -21.23 -5.54 -13.86
C PHE A 372 -22.48 -5.06 -13.08
N THR A 373 -23.60 -4.84 -13.78
CA THR A 373 -24.89 -4.50 -13.16
C THR A 373 -25.53 -5.65 -12.37
N ASP A 374 -25.03 -6.87 -12.54
CA ASP A 374 -25.55 -8.06 -11.85
C ASP A 374 -24.73 -8.40 -10.60
N MET A 375 -23.63 -7.68 -10.34
CA MET A 375 -22.83 -7.85 -9.12
C MET A 375 -23.69 -7.61 -7.87
N LYS A 376 -23.63 -8.56 -6.92
CA LYS A 376 -24.32 -8.48 -5.62
C LYS A 376 -23.46 -9.12 -4.55
N ASP A 377 -22.89 -8.29 -3.71
CA ASP A 377 -22.06 -8.77 -2.61
C ASP A 377 -22.85 -9.65 -1.65
N LYS A 378 -22.21 -10.69 -1.18
CA LYS A 378 -22.70 -11.66 -0.21
C LYS A 378 -21.81 -11.75 1.02
N TYR A 379 -20.57 -11.33 0.88
CA TYR A 379 -19.64 -11.20 1.98
C TYR A 379 -19.18 -9.74 2.06
N PHE A 380 -19.13 -9.23 3.27
CA PHE A 380 -18.75 -7.86 3.58
C PHE A 380 -17.50 -7.90 4.46
N LEU A 381 -16.40 -7.39 3.94
CA LEU A 381 -15.08 -7.70 4.43
C LEU A 381 -14.42 -6.49 5.08
N LEU A 382 -13.72 -6.74 6.19
CA LEU A 382 -12.71 -5.86 6.79
C LEU A 382 -11.35 -6.53 6.63
N ASN A 383 -10.45 -5.90 5.90
CA ASN A 383 -9.13 -6.47 5.56
C ASN A 383 -9.23 -7.85 4.89
N GLY A 384 -10.20 -8.03 4.01
CA GLY A 384 -10.43 -9.27 3.28
C GLY A 384 -11.07 -10.39 4.09
N ARG A 385 -11.54 -10.12 5.30
CA ARG A 385 -12.17 -11.09 6.21
C ARG A 385 -13.55 -10.63 6.62
N SER A 386 -14.48 -11.54 6.74
CA SER A 386 -15.76 -11.32 7.44
C SER A 386 -15.70 -11.90 8.86
N TYR A 387 -16.54 -11.38 9.76
CA TYR A 387 -16.63 -11.91 11.12
C TYR A 387 -17.14 -13.37 11.09
N PRO A 388 -16.57 -14.31 11.89
CA PRO A 388 -15.64 -14.06 13.00
C PRO A 388 -14.15 -14.00 12.64
N ASP A 389 -13.75 -14.20 11.40
CA ASP A 389 -12.34 -14.25 11.01
C ASP A 389 -11.63 -12.90 11.13
N THR A 390 -12.38 -11.78 11.15
CA THR A 390 -11.84 -10.44 11.43
C THR A 390 -11.07 -10.35 12.74
N VAL A 391 -11.41 -11.18 13.72
CA VAL A 391 -10.78 -11.20 15.07
C VAL A 391 -9.80 -12.35 15.27
N THR A 392 -9.61 -13.19 14.27
CA THR A 392 -8.63 -14.28 14.29
C THR A 392 -7.24 -13.74 14.07
N PRO A 393 -6.28 -13.95 15.00
CA PRO A 393 -4.91 -13.48 14.85
C PRO A 393 -4.17 -14.22 13.73
N GLY A 394 -3.24 -13.51 13.07
CA GLY A 394 -2.37 -14.09 12.05
C GLY A 394 -3.07 -14.33 10.70
N PRO A 395 -2.34 -14.88 9.72
CA PRO A 395 -2.91 -15.24 8.42
C PRO A 395 -3.93 -16.37 8.54
N LEU A 396 -4.91 -16.40 7.64
CA LEU A 396 -5.83 -17.53 7.53
C LEU A 396 -5.15 -18.68 6.78
N GLU A 397 -5.48 -19.91 7.15
CA GLU A 397 -5.14 -21.09 6.36
C GLU A 397 -6.19 -21.28 5.27
N THR A 398 -5.72 -21.39 4.04
CA THR A 398 -6.55 -21.68 2.87
C THR A 398 -6.03 -22.95 2.21
N GLN A 399 -6.88 -23.94 1.99
CA GLN A 399 -6.53 -25.13 1.23
C GLN A 399 -6.60 -24.80 -0.26
N SER A 400 -5.49 -24.97 -0.96
CA SER A 400 -5.44 -24.76 -2.41
C SER A 400 -5.69 -26.05 -3.20
N THR A 401 -5.77 -25.93 -4.52
CA THR A 401 -6.01 -27.06 -5.44
C THR A 401 -4.91 -28.11 -5.42
N ASP A 402 -3.74 -27.82 -4.88
CA ASP A 402 -2.66 -28.80 -4.68
C ASP A 402 -2.89 -29.69 -3.46
N GLY A 403 -3.94 -29.43 -2.68
CA GLY A 403 -4.28 -30.15 -1.47
C GLY A 403 -3.43 -29.78 -0.24
N ALA A 404 -2.59 -28.78 -0.35
CA ALA A 404 -1.82 -28.24 0.78
C ALA A 404 -2.52 -27.03 1.40
N ASN A 405 -2.23 -26.75 2.65
CA ASN A 405 -2.68 -25.52 3.30
C ASN A 405 -1.67 -24.40 3.02
N HIS A 406 -2.17 -23.28 2.60
CA HIS A 406 -1.42 -22.07 2.33
C HIS A 406 -1.91 -20.92 3.19
N PHE A 407 -1.06 -19.95 3.44
CA PHE A 407 -1.45 -18.77 4.17
C PHE A 407 -2.07 -17.73 3.23
N ALA A 408 -3.16 -17.12 3.69
CA ALA A 408 -3.87 -16.07 2.98
C ALA A 408 -4.37 -15.01 3.95
N GLN A 409 -4.81 -13.87 3.41
CA GLN A 409 -5.51 -12.82 4.16
C GLN A 409 -4.79 -12.50 5.50
N PRO A 410 -3.54 -12.01 5.46
CA PRO A 410 -2.68 -11.93 6.65
C PRO A 410 -3.09 -10.85 7.63
N LEU A 411 -3.96 -9.92 7.23
CA LEU A 411 -4.26 -8.69 7.97
C LEU A 411 -5.55 -8.84 8.80
N PRO A 412 -5.47 -9.13 10.12
CA PRO A 412 -6.65 -9.13 10.98
C PRO A 412 -7.19 -7.72 11.18
N SER A 413 -8.46 -7.60 11.54
CA SER A 413 -9.12 -6.31 11.79
C SER A 413 -9.42 -6.04 13.26
N ILE A 414 -8.96 -6.90 14.15
CA ILE A 414 -9.11 -6.71 15.59
C ILE A 414 -8.30 -5.49 16.05
N ILE A 415 -8.93 -4.63 16.85
CA ILE A 415 -8.35 -3.39 17.35
C ILE A 415 -8.05 -3.55 18.83
N ASN A 416 -6.77 -3.65 19.17
CA ASN A 416 -6.30 -3.77 20.55
C ASN A 416 -5.75 -2.43 21.04
N ILE A 417 -6.42 -1.79 21.98
CA ILE A 417 -6.02 -0.50 22.54
C ILE A 417 -5.50 -0.72 23.95
N PRO A 418 -4.22 -0.47 24.24
CA PRO A 418 -3.75 -0.48 25.63
C PRO A 418 -4.52 0.53 26.48
N ALA A 419 -4.89 0.16 27.70
CA ALA A 419 -5.67 1.03 28.59
C ALA A 419 -4.99 2.40 28.76
N GLY A 420 -5.77 3.46 28.66
CA GLY A 420 -5.28 4.83 28.73
C GLY A 420 -4.61 5.35 27.45
N LYS A 421 -4.76 4.65 26.31
CA LYS A 421 -4.13 4.96 25.03
C LYS A 421 -5.15 5.26 23.94
N LYS A 422 -4.64 5.65 22.75
CA LYS A 422 -5.44 5.99 21.57
C LYS A 422 -5.06 5.11 20.42
N ALA A 423 -6.05 4.67 19.66
CA ALA A 423 -5.85 3.99 18.38
C ALA A 423 -6.22 4.90 17.21
N LEU A 424 -5.39 4.92 16.18
CA LEU A 424 -5.71 5.47 14.87
C LEU A 424 -6.23 4.34 13.99
N LEU A 425 -7.40 4.52 13.42
CA LEU A 425 -7.93 3.67 12.35
C LEU A 425 -7.73 4.39 11.02
N ARG A 426 -7.03 3.74 10.11
CA ARG A 426 -6.85 4.19 8.73
C ARG A 426 -7.83 3.42 7.86
N ILE A 427 -8.96 4.04 7.58
CA ILE A 427 -10.09 3.39 6.93
C ILE A 427 -10.11 3.77 5.46
N SER A 428 -10.22 2.78 4.58
CA SER A 428 -10.47 2.96 3.15
C SER A 428 -11.57 2.02 2.68
N ASP A 429 -12.33 2.46 1.70
CA ASP A 429 -13.39 1.67 1.09
C ASP A 429 -13.16 1.57 -0.41
N LEU A 430 -13.20 0.35 -0.93
CA LEU A 430 -13.12 0.03 -2.36
C LEU A 430 -14.22 -0.96 -2.78
N ASP A 431 -15.35 -0.94 -2.07
CA ASP A 431 -16.55 -1.62 -2.54
C ASP A 431 -17.01 -1.00 -3.87
N VAL A 432 -17.27 -1.84 -4.86
CA VAL A 432 -17.67 -1.40 -6.21
C VAL A 432 -19.18 -1.39 -6.40
N THR A 433 -19.93 -1.94 -5.46
CA THR A 433 -21.38 -2.14 -5.58
C THR A 433 -22.20 -1.21 -4.71
N GLU A 434 -21.73 -0.92 -3.48
CA GLU A 434 -22.53 -0.28 -2.45
C GLU A 434 -21.75 0.72 -1.60
N TYR A 435 -22.51 1.60 -0.90
CA TYR A 435 -21.97 2.39 0.22
C TYR A 435 -21.88 1.52 1.46
N GLN A 436 -20.77 1.60 2.15
CA GLN A 436 -20.57 0.87 3.40
C GLN A 436 -20.65 1.81 4.60
N THR A 437 -21.35 1.38 5.62
CA THR A 437 -21.47 2.10 6.89
C THR A 437 -20.81 1.30 8.00
N LEU A 438 -19.92 1.93 8.75
CA LEU A 438 -19.31 1.36 9.95
C LEU A 438 -19.75 2.15 11.17
N ALA A 439 -20.43 1.51 12.10
CA ALA A 439 -20.87 2.08 13.35
C ALA A 439 -20.03 1.58 14.52
N SER A 440 -19.92 2.41 15.55
CA SER A 440 -19.23 2.08 16.80
C SER A 440 -20.21 1.99 17.94
N LEU A 441 -20.20 0.87 18.63
CA LEU A 441 -20.99 0.67 19.84
C LEU A 441 -20.11 0.81 21.08
N GLY A 442 -20.33 1.90 21.81
CA GLY A 442 -19.74 2.12 23.15
C GLY A 442 -18.49 3.02 23.18
N ILE A 443 -17.72 3.09 22.09
CA ILE A 443 -16.57 4.02 21.98
C ILE A 443 -16.74 4.89 20.74
N PRO A 444 -16.89 6.24 20.88
CA PRO A 444 -17.12 7.10 19.74
C PRO A 444 -15.88 7.21 18.84
N MET A 445 -16.13 7.40 17.56
CA MET A 445 -15.13 7.66 16.54
C MET A 445 -14.88 9.17 16.43
N LYS A 446 -13.65 9.62 16.63
CA LYS A 446 -13.23 10.98 16.33
C LYS A 446 -12.66 11.02 14.91
N VAL A 447 -13.44 11.53 13.96
CA VAL A 447 -12.99 11.73 12.57
C VAL A 447 -12.05 12.93 12.54
N ILE A 448 -10.82 12.70 12.07
CA ILE A 448 -9.76 13.71 12.00
C ILE A 448 -9.41 14.10 10.58
N ALA A 449 -9.67 13.23 9.59
CA ALA A 449 -9.38 13.49 8.19
C ALA A 449 -10.37 12.75 7.28
N ILE A 450 -10.57 13.28 6.09
CA ILE A 450 -11.37 12.71 5.00
C ILE A 450 -10.55 12.77 3.72
N ASN A 451 -10.44 11.65 2.99
CA ASN A 451 -9.72 11.55 1.72
C ASN A 451 -8.29 12.13 1.81
N ALA A 452 -7.55 11.69 2.83
CA ALA A 452 -6.19 12.12 3.13
C ALA A 452 -6.05 13.64 3.41
N LYS A 453 -7.15 14.33 3.77
CA LYS A 453 -7.13 15.75 4.12
C LYS A 453 -7.52 15.95 5.58
N LEU A 454 -6.58 16.48 6.36
CA LEU A 454 -6.81 16.84 7.76
C LEU A 454 -7.97 17.85 7.87
N LEU A 455 -8.89 17.59 8.78
CA LEU A 455 -10.05 18.45 9.03
C LEU A 455 -9.63 19.75 9.73
N ARG A 456 -9.18 20.70 8.95
CA ARG A 456 -8.87 22.06 9.33
C ARG A 456 -9.41 23.05 8.32
N ASP A 457 -9.83 24.22 8.81
CA ASP A 457 -10.14 25.34 7.92
C ASP A 457 -8.85 26.09 7.51
N GLN A 458 -8.99 27.07 6.64
CA GLN A 458 -7.88 27.89 6.17
C GLN A 458 -7.19 28.73 7.28
N ALA A 459 -7.88 28.96 8.39
CA ALA A 459 -7.32 29.63 9.57
C ALA A 459 -6.57 28.67 10.50
N GLY A 460 -6.59 27.36 10.21
CA GLY A 460 -5.98 26.33 11.01
C GLY A 460 -6.85 25.82 12.17
N ASN A 461 -8.13 26.21 12.23
CA ASN A 461 -9.03 25.72 13.26
C ASN A 461 -9.30 24.23 13.10
N ASN A 462 -9.32 23.50 14.20
CA ASN A 462 -9.58 22.07 14.21
C ASN A 462 -11.07 21.81 14.01
N LEU A 463 -11.43 21.12 12.93
CA LEU A 463 -12.80 20.73 12.56
C LEU A 463 -13.10 19.25 12.83
N ALA A 464 -12.21 18.52 13.50
CA ALA A 464 -12.45 17.13 13.89
C ALA A 464 -13.72 17.01 14.74
N TYR A 465 -14.48 15.97 14.52
CA TYR A 465 -15.76 15.74 15.21
C TYR A 465 -15.90 14.30 15.69
N ASN A 466 -16.74 14.09 16.71
CA ASN A 466 -17.07 12.75 17.21
C ASN A 466 -18.39 12.27 16.59
N THR A 467 -18.43 11.01 16.23
CA THR A 467 -19.63 10.34 15.71
C THR A 467 -19.67 8.89 16.14
N ASN A 468 -20.84 8.27 16.06
CA ASN A 468 -21.00 6.83 16.28
C ASN A 468 -21.13 6.04 14.97
N SER A 469 -21.17 6.71 13.83
CA SER A 469 -21.19 6.05 12.52
C SER A 469 -20.51 6.90 11.45
N ILE A 470 -19.90 6.21 10.50
CA ILE A 470 -19.30 6.76 9.29
C ILE A 470 -19.81 5.98 8.10
N THR A 471 -20.00 6.64 6.97
CA THR A 471 -20.39 6.01 5.71
C THR A 471 -19.39 6.42 4.64
N LEU A 472 -18.92 5.46 3.86
CA LEU A 472 -17.99 5.64 2.76
C LEU A 472 -18.57 5.03 1.49
N ALA A 473 -18.23 5.63 0.37
CA ALA A 473 -18.39 5.03 -0.95
C ALA A 473 -17.07 4.40 -1.38
N GLY A 474 -17.12 3.52 -2.36
CA GLY A 474 -15.92 3.04 -3.03
C GLY A 474 -15.12 4.21 -3.58
N GLY A 475 -13.84 4.31 -3.18
CA GLY A 475 -12.97 5.41 -3.53
C GLY A 475 -12.77 6.47 -2.44
N GLU A 476 -13.26 6.25 -1.22
CA GLU A 476 -13.10 7.18 -0.10
C GLU A 476 -12.23 6.62 1.02
N SER A 477 -11.63 7.52 1.80
CA SER A 477 -10.89 7.17 3.00
C SER A 477 -11.18 8.11 4.16
N LEU A 478 -11.08 7.59 5.38
CA LEU A 478 -11.25 8.33 6.63
C LEU A 478 -10.16 7.94 7.63
N ASP A 479 -9.63 8.92 8.35
CA ASP A 479 -8.79 8.67 9.51
C ASP A 479 -9.55 8.99 10.79
N VAL A 480 -9.60 7.99 11.68
CA VAL A 480 -10.42 8.02 12.89
C VAL A 480 -9.58 7.70 14.12
N ILE A 481 -9.73 8.47 15.19
CA ILE A 481 -9.12 8.15 16.48
C ILE A 481 -10.18 7.59 17.43
N LEU A 482 -9.90 6.40 17.98
CA LEU A 482 -10.58 5.85 19.14
C LEU A 482 -9.79 6.25 20.40
N ASP A 483 -10.41 7.00 21.29
CA ASP A 483 -9.75 7.55 22.48
C ASP A 483 -10.18 6.80 23.75
N ALA A 484 -9.32 5.90 24.23
CA ALA A 484 -9.51 5.13 25.45
C ALA A 484 -8.70 5.70 26.66
N THR A 485 -8.35 7.00 26.64
CA THR A 485 -7.57 7.63 27.72
C THR A 485 -8.31 7.73 29.04
N ASP A 486 -9.64 7.78 29.02
CA ASP A 486 -10.48 7.71 30.23
C ASP A 486 -10.64 6.24 30.68
N THR A 487 -9.74 5.79 31.54
CA THR A 487 -9.74 4.40 32.03
C THR A 487 -10.91 4.06 32.96
N THR A 488 -11.66 5.06 33.44
CA THR A 488 -12.90 4.84 34.18
C THR A 488 -14.02 4.44 33.24
N LYS A 489 -14.08 5.09 32.08
CA LYS A 489 -15.07 4.81 31.04
C LYS A 489 -14.68 3.60 30.19
N TYR A 490 -13.39 3.43 29.96
CA TYR A 490 -12.82 2.37 29.13
C TYR A 490 -11.78 1.55 29.92
N PRO A 491 -12.23 0.77 30.93
CA PRO A 491 -11.31 -0.03 31.73
C PRO A 491 -10.71 -1.19 30.92
N SER A 492 -9.52 -1.63 31.32
CA SER A 492 -8.89 -2.84 30.79
C SER A 492 -9.84 -4.05 30.89
N GLY A 493 -9.87 -4.87 29.86
CA GLY A 493 -10.78 -6.00 29.71
C GLY A 493 -12.13 -5.66 29.04
N SER A 494 -12.38 -4.37 28.72
CA SER A 494 -13.60 -3.99 27.98
C SER A 494 -13.50 -4.39 26.52
N VAL A 495 -14.65 -4.79 25.95
CA VAL A 495 -14.80 -5.10 24.52
C VAL A 495 -15.91 -4.24 23.94
N PHE A 496 -15.65 -3.59 22.83
CA PHE A 496 -16.59 -2.82 22.05
C PHE A 496 -16.62 -3.36 20.62
N TYR A 497 -17.60 -2.94 19.83
CA TYR A 497 -17.76 -3.43 18.46
C TYR A 497 -17.76 -2.29 17.46
N LEU A 498 -17.08 -2.51 16.35
CA LEU A 498 -17.30 -1.80 15.10
C LEU A 498 -18.06 -2.75 14.17
N TYR A 499 -19.18 -2.29 13.63
CA TYR A 499 -20.07 -3.13 12.84
C TYR A 499 -20.90 -2.31 11.88
N THR A 500 -21.43 -2.93 10.85
CA THR A 500 -22.39 -2.27 9.97
C THR A 500 -23.80 -2.27 10.57
N PRO A 501 -24.53 -1.14 10.59
CA PRO A 501 -25.93 -1.13 10.99
C PRO A 501 -26.88 -1.69 9.91
N ASN A 502 -26.37 -1.98 8.71
CA ASN A 502 -27.13 -2.65 7.67
C ASN A 502 -27.16 -4.16 7.98
N LEU A 503 -28.35 -4.71 8.28
CA LEU A 503 -28.49 -6.06 8.84
C LEU A 503 -28.13 -7.16 7.84
N ASP A 504 -28.33 -6.95 6.55
CA ASP A 504 -27.93 -7.90 5.51
C ASP A 504 -26.42 -7.96 5.33
N HIS A 505 -25.69 -6.90 5.67
CA HIS A 505 -24.23 -6.91 5.67
C HIS A 505 -23.62 -7.56 6.93
N LEU A 506 -24.43 -7.95 7.91
CA LEU A 506 -24.05 -8.77 9.07
C LEU A 506 -24.28 -10.26 8.82
N SER A 507 -23.99 -10.72 7.62
CA SER A 507 -24.15 -12.10 7.19
C SER A 507 -22.93 -12.57 6.42
N ASN A 508 -22.76 -13.90 6.28
CA ASN A 508 -21.79 -14.55 5.42
C ASN A 508 -22.57 -15.42 4.45
N ASP A 509 -23.04 -14.85 3.35
CA ASP A 509 -23.92 -15.48 2.37
C ASP A 509 -25.12 -16.17 3.05
N ALA A 510 -25.12 -17.48 3.17
CA ALA A 510 -26.23 -18.25 3.79
C ALA A 510 -26.26 -18.19 5.32
N GLU A 511 -25.21 -17.74 5.97
CA GLU A 511 -25.15 -17.60 7.42
C GLU A 511 -25.73 -16.26 7.88
N ASN A 512 -26.66 -16.31 8.81
CA ASN A 512 -27.40 -15.14 9.30
C ASN A 512 -26.62 -14.25 10.29
N PHE A 513 -25.35 -14.54 10.54
CA PHE A 513 -24.50 -13.75 11.44
C PHE A 513 -23.04 -13.80 11.02
N GLY A 514 -22.45 -12.62 10.90
CA GLY A 514 -21.05 -12.47 10.43
C GLY A 514 -20.81 -11.11 9.80
N GLY A 515 -20.19 -11.10 8.64
CA GLY A 515 -20.08 -9.93 7.78
C GLY A 515 -19.19 -8.81 8.31
N LEU A 516 -19.60 -7.58 8.05
CA LEU A 516 -18.82 -6.36 8.34
C LEU A 516 -18.85 -6.01 9.83
N MET A 517 -18.08 -6.75 10.62
CA MET A 517 -17.94 -6.55 12.05
C MET A 517 -16.56 -6.89 12.57
N THR A 518 -16.09 -6.16 13.59
CA THR A 518 -14.87 -6.47 14.34
C THR A 518 -14.97 -5.98 15.79
N GLU A 519 -13.97 -6.32 16.59
CA GLU A 519 -13.89 -5.98 18.00
C GLU A 519 -12.83 -4.93 18.29
N VAL A 520 -13.15 -4.05 19.26
CA VAL A 520 -12.23 -3.12 19.90
C VAL A 520 -12.02 -3.59 21.34
N ARG A 521 -10.84 -4.06 21.65
CA ARG A 521 -10.47 -4.59 22.98
C ARG A 521 -9.54 -3.61 23.70
N ILE A 522 -9.89 -3.29 24.93
CA ILE A 522 -9.04 -2.48 25.82
C ILE A 522 -8.21 -3.44 26.68
N ASN A 523 -6.88 -3.41 26.51
CA ASN A 523 -5.96 -4.36 27.12
C ASN A 523 -5.21 -3.77 28.33
#